data_bda1a4d1fef847c6394fbd240dcd33d7
#
_entry.id   bda1a4d1fef847c6394fbd240dcd33d7
#
_cell.length_a   1.000
_cell.length_b   1.000
_cell.length_c   1.000
_cell.angle_alpha   90.00
_cell.angle_beta   90.00
_cell.angle_gamma   90.00
#
_symmetry.space_group_name_H-M   'P 1'
#
loop_
_entity.id
_entity.type
_entity.pdbx_description
1 polymer ?
#
loop_
_entity_poly.entity_id
_entity_poly.type
_entity_poly.pdbx_seq_one_letter_code
_entity_poly.pdbx_strand_id
1 'polypeptide(L)'
;MNILVTGGSSGLGRAIVEQVAIQSCHTVYFTYRTNMEAVSELLGRFPNVIARQCDYSNQESIGGLLECMKEWNLDILINNVYSGNPQGKHFHKHDTDDFLDSFQINVLPTIQVTQKALETFRKKKSGRIITILTSALLNLPPVGYAVYAANKAYLQQLAKSWSKEYIKYHITSNCISPDFMETSLTHETDECIVE
;
A
#
# COMPACT_ATOMS: atom_id res chain seq x y z
N MET A 1 7.71 -18.13 -1.96
CA MET A 1 8.06 -16.70 -2.07
C MET A 1 7.66 -16.00 -0.77
N ASN A 2 8.41 -14.98 -0.38
CA ASN A 2 8.13 -14.12 0.77
C ASN A 2 7.51 -12.82 0.28
N ILE A 3 6.26 -12.53 0.65
CA ILE A 3 5.44 -11.47 0.09
C ILE A 3 4.99 -10.55 1.21
N LEU A 4 5.21 -9.24 1.08
CA LEU A 4 4.66 -8.24 2.01
C LEU A 4 3.50 -7.50 1.34
N VAL A 5 2.34 -7.52 2.03
CA VAL A 5 1.16 -6.71 1.68
C VAL A 5 0.97 -5.64 2.74
N THR A 6 1.12 -4.38 2.39
CA THR A 6 0.84 -3.31 3.34
C THR A 6 -0.67 -3.04 3.43
N GLY A 7 -1.22 -2.91 4.66
CA GLY A 7 -2.65 -2.71 4.88
C GLY A 7 -3.50 -3.95 4.55
N GLY A 8 -3.04 -5.13 4.96
CA GLY A 8 -3.65 -6.42 4.61
C GLY A 8 -4.83 -6.86 5.49
N SER A 9 -5.32 -6.03 6.42
CA SER A 9 -6.41 -6.42 7.33
C SER A 9 -7.80 -5.93 6.91
N SER A 10 -7.92 -5.22 5.78
CA SER A 10 -9.22 -4.70 5.30
C SER A 10 -9.24 -4.53 3.78
N GLY A 11 -10.45 -4.42 3.23
CA GLY A 11 -10.71 -4.10 1.83
C GLY A 11 -9.87 -4.93 0.85
N LEU A 12 -9.33 -4.25 -0.17
CA LEU A 12 -8.51 -4.89 -1.21
C LEU A 12 -7.27 -5.59 -0.64
N GLY A 13 -6.61 -4.98 0.36
CA GLY A 13 -5.42 -5.57 0.97
C GLY A 13 -5.71 -6.94 1.60
N ARG A 14 -6.84 -7.08 2.31
CA ARG A 14 -7.28 -8.36 2.87
C ARG A 14 -7.55 -9.39 1.77
N ALA A 15 -8.27 -9.01 0.73
CA ALA A 15 -8.54 -9.90 -0.40
C ALA A 15 -7.24 -10.39 -1.08
N ILE A 16 -6.25 -9.50 -1.21
CA ILE A 16 -4.93 -9.87 -1.73
C ILE A 16 -4.23 -10.88 -0.80
N VAL A 17 -4.21 -10.63 0.52
CA VAL A 17 -3.61 -11.57 1.50
C VAL A 17 -4.27 -12.93 1.40
N GLU A 18 -5.61 -13.01 1.43
CA GLU A 18 -6.35 -14.26 1.32
C GLU A 18 -6.02 -15.00 0.02
N GLN A 19 -6.05 -14.31 -1.11
CA GLN A 19 -5.80 -14.93 -2.41
C GLN A 19 -4.37 -15.47 -2.56
N VAL A 20 -3.38 -14.72 -2.05
CA VAL A 20 -1.98 -15.14 -2.13
C VAL A 20 -1.66 -16.25 -1.13
N ALA A 21 -2.30 -16.25 0.04
CA ALA A 21 -2.10 -17.23 1.09
C ALA A 21 -2.65 -18.64 0.75
N ILE A 22 -3.57 -18.75 -0.22
CA ILE A 22 -4.05 -20.05 -0.73
C ILE A 22 -2.88 -20.93 -1.18
N GLN A 23 -1.82 -20.33 -1.72
CA GLN A 23 -0.62 -21.06 -2.09
C GLN A 23 0.29 -21.25 -0.86
N SER A 24 0.20 -22.41 -0.21
CA SER A 24 0.92 -22.72 1.03
C SER A 24 2.46 -22.66 0.92
N CYS A 25 3.01 -22.65 -0.29
CA CYS A 25 4.45 -22.47 -0.52
C CYS A 25 4.91 -21.00 -0.41
N HIS A 26 3.99 -20.06 -0.19
CA HIS A 26 4.31 -18.65 0.06
C HIS A 26 4.29 -18.38 1.56
N THR A 27 5.15 -17.46 2.02
CA THR A 27 5.01 -16.80 3.32
C THR A 27 4.47 -15.40 3.05
N VAL A 28 3.31 -15.08 3.61
CA VAL A 28 2.63 -13.81 3.38
C VAL A 28 2.69 -12.97 4.66
N TYR A 29 3.51 -11.94 4.63
CA TYR A 29 3.53 -10.91 5.66
C TYR A 29 2.48 -9.85 5.31
N PHE A 30 1.74 -9.37 6.30
CA PHE A 30 0.87 -8.21 6.08
C PHE A 30 0.92 -7.24 7.23
N THR A 31 0.75 -5.95 6.93
CA THR A 31 0.62 -4.93 7.96
C THR A 31 -0.84 -4.62 8.25
N TYR A 32 -1.12 -4.27 9.51
CA TYR A 32 -2.43 -3.79 9.97
C TYR A 32 -2.26 -2.66 10.99
N ARG A 33 -3.27 -1.82 11.17
CA ARG A 33 -3.24 -0.75 12.16
C ARG A 33 -3.94 -1.17 13.46
N THR A 34 -5.23 -1.43 13.41
CA THR A 34 -6.07 -1.67 14.60
C THR A 34 -7.01 -2.88 14.50
N ASN A 35 -7.28 -3.40 13.30
CA ASN A 35 -8.29 -4.44 13.07
C ASN A 35 -7.79 -5.83 13.51
N MET A 36 -7.85 -6.09 14.84
CA MET A 36 -7.41 -7.35 15.44
C MET A 36 -8.31 -8.54 15.10
N GLU A 37 -9.61 -8.30 14.86
CA GLU A 37 -10.57 -9.35 14.48
C GLU A 37 -10.17 -9.96 13.14
N ALA A 38 -10.00 -9.13 12.10
CA ALA A 38 -9.53 -9.60 10.80
C ALA A 38 -8.14 -10.27 10.85
N VAL A 39 -7.26 -9.79 11.74
CA VAL A 39 -5.95 -10.43 11.97
C VAL A 39 -6.15 -11.85 12.51
N SER A 40 -6.99 -12.02 13.54
CA SER A 40 -7.25 -13.34 14.15
C SER A 40 -7.88 -14.30 13.14
N GLU A 41 -8.81 -13.85 12.33
CA GLU A 41 -9.43 -14.65 11.27
C GLU A 41 -8.40 -15.11 10.22
N LEU A 42 -7.55 -14.21 9.72
CA LEU A 42 -6.54 -14.53 8.72
C LEU A 42 -5.51 -15.53 9.25
N LEU A 43 -5.02 -15.33 10.48
CA LEU A 43 -4.07 -16.23 11.13
C LEU A 43 -4.68 -17.60 11.41
N GLY A 44 -5.98 -17.67 11.75
CA GLY A 44 -6.69 -18.93 11.98
C GLY A 44 -6.95 -19.72 10.69
N ARG A 45 -7.10 -19.03 9.55
CA ARG A 45 -7.39 -19.66 8.24
C ARG A 45 -6.14 -20.07 7.47
N PHE A 46 -5.04 -19.34 7.61
CA PHE A 46 -3.85 -19.52 6.79
C PHE A 46 -2.59 -19.63 7.66
N PRO A 47 -1.99 -20.83 7.79
CA PRO A 47 -0.81 -21.04 8.63
C PRO A 47 0.47 -20.39 8.08
N ASN A 48 0.47 -19.99 6.82
CA ASN A 48 1.58 -19.34 6.13
C ASN A 48 1.49 -17.81 6.12
N VAL A 49 0.60 -17.22 6.95
CA VAL A 49 0.39 -15.77 7.06
C VAL A 49 0.98 -15.25 8.37
N ILE A 50 1.63 -14.11 8.32
CA ILE A 50 2.28 -13.45 9.47
C ILE A 50 1.82 -11.99 9.51
N ALA A 51 1.19 -11.59 10.61
CA ALA A 51 0.72 -10.23 10.82
C ALA A 51 1.76 -9.36 11.53
N ARG A 52 1.90 -8.10 11.11
CA ARG A 52 2.73 -7.10 11.78
C ARG A 52 1.93 -5.82 11.98
N GLN A 53 1.77 -5.40 13.22
CA GLN A 53 1.16 -4.09 13.48
C GLN A 53 2.08 -2.98 12.97
N CYS A 54 1.50 -2.04 12.23
CA CYS A 54 2.19 -0.85 11.77
C CYS A 54 1.20 0.27 11.48
N ASP A 55 1.36 1.38 12.19
CA ASP A 55 0.65 2.62 11.94
C ASP A 55 1.55 3.55 11.12
N TYR A 56 1.13 3.90 9.90
CA TYR A 56 1.86 4.77 8.99
C TYR A 56 1.91 6.24 9.43
N SER A 57 1.09 6.64 10.40
CA SER A 57 1.17 7.96 11.03
C SER A 57 2.24 8.04 12.14
N ASN A 58 2.83 6.91 12.55
CA ASN A 58 3.78 6.81 13.63
C ASN A 58 5.15 6.34 13.15
N GLN A 59 6.16 7.20 13.23
CA GLN A 59 7.51 6.92 12.74
C GLN A 59 8.21 5.77 13.51
N GLU A 60 7.95 5.61 14.81
CA GLU A 60 8.49 4.49 15.59
C GLU A 60 7.90 3.16 15.13
N SER A 61 6.58 3.15 14.85
CA SER A 61 5.89 1.99 14.30
C SER A 61 6.46 1.58 12.94
N ILE A 62 6.73 2.56 12.06
CA ILE A 62 7.38 2.33 10.77
C ILE A 62 8.80 1.79 10.99
N GLY A 63 9.59 2.39 11.87
CA GLY A 63 10.92 1.92 12.23
C GLY A 63 10.91 0.44 12.64
N GLY A 64 9.97 0.05 13.50
CA GLY A 64 9.78 -1.34 13.91
C GLY A 64 9.44 -2.29 12.76
N LEU A 65 8.65 -1.85 11.77
CA LEU A 65 8.39 -2.62 10.54
C LEU A 65 9.67 -2.80 9.72
N LEU A 66 10.42 -1.71 9.50
CA LEU A 66 11.65 -1.74 8.70
C LEU A 66 12.72 -2.67 9.32
N GLU A 67 12.81 -2.74 10.65
CA GLU A 67 13.68 -3.69 11.32
C GLU A 67 13.25 -5.15 11.06
N CYS A 68 11.97 -5.48 11.21
CA CYS A 68 11.46 -6.81 10.89
C CYS A 68 11.72 -7.22 9.44
N MET A 69 11.61 -6.28 8.49
CA MET A 69 11.83 -6.55 7.06
C MET A 69 13.26 -7.02 6.73
N LYS A 70 14.24 -6.77 7.63
CA LYS A 70 15.61 -7.26 7.43
C LYS A 70 15.69 -8.78 7.39
N GLU A 71 14.83 -9.45 8.17
CA GLU A 71 14.83 -10.91 8.32
C GLU A 71 13.89 -11.62 7.33
N TRP A 72 12.97 -10.90 6.68
CA TRP A 72 11.92 -11.51 5.87
C TRP A 72 12.37 -12.02 4.51
N ASN A 73 13.55 -11.63 4.06
CA ASN A 73 14.10 -12.04 2.75
C ASN A 73 13.07 -11.92 1.61
N LEU A 74 12.41 -10.76 1.51
CA LEU A 74 11.28 -10.52 0.63
C LEU A 74 11.58 -10.80 -0.85
N ASP A 75 10.56 -11.27 -1.56
CA ASP A 75 10.52 -11.45 -3.02
C ASP A 75 9.57 -10.46 -3.68
N ILE A 76 8.47 -10.11 -2.99
CA ILE A 76 7.42 -9.24 -3.51
C ILE A 76 7.02 -8.23 -2.43
N LEU A 77 6.88 -6.96 -2.82
CA LEU A 77 6.25 -5.91 -2.03
C LEU A 77 5.00 -5.43 -2.75
N ILE A 78 3.87 -5.41 -2.01
CA ILE A 78 2.61 -4.83 -2.46
C ILE A 78 2.30 -3.62 -1.60
N ASN A 79 2.51 -2.43 -2.16
CA ASN A 79 2.18 -1.14 -1.55
C ASN A 79 0.69 -0.88 -1.74
N ASN A 80 -0.11 -1.13 -0.70
CA ASN A 80 -1.57 -1.01 -0.76
C ASN A 80 -2.13 -0.01 0.26
N VAL A 81 -1.44 0.28 1.35
CA VAL A 81 -1.93 1.22 2.38
C VAL A 81 -2.32 2.57 1.79
N TYR A 82 -3.47 3.04 2.18
CA TYR A 82 -3.87 4.44 2.16
C TYR A 82 -4.67 4.73 3.45
N SER A 83 -4.36 5.84 4.10
CA SER A 83 -5.01 6.30 5.33
C SER A 83 -5.75 7.60 5.07
N GLY A 84 -6.95 7.73 5.61
CA GLY A 84 -7.85 8.86 5.42
C GLY A 84 -8.92 8.61 4.36
N ASN A 85 -9.87 9.54 4.25
CA ASN A 85 -10.92 9.49 3.24
C ASN A 85 -10.36 9.99 1.89
N PRO A 86 -10.50 9.23 0.78
CA PRO A 86 -10.12 9.70 -0.56
C PRO A 86 -10.86 10.97 -0.97
N GLN A 87 -12.15 11.07 -0.63
CA GLN A 87 -12.97 12.26 -0.85
C GLN A 87 -12.77 13.27 0.27
N GLY A 88 -12.22 14.41 -0.05
CA GLY A 88 -12.01 15.51 0.87
C GLY A 88 -12.84 16.74 0.51
N LYS A 89 -12.34 17.89 0.91
CA LYS A 89 -12.92 19.21 0.63
C LYS A 89 -12.72 19.61 -0.84
N HIS A 90 -13.50 20.57 -1.34
CA HIS A 90 -13.16 21.28 -2.57
C HIS A 90 -11.76 21.93 -2.46
N PHE A 91 -11.00 21.95 -3.53
CA PHE A 91 -9.61 22.39 -3.55
C PHE A 91 -9.37 23.74 -2.82
N HIS A 92 -10.23 24.74 -3.06
CA HIS A 92 -10.11 26.09 -2.46
C HIS A 92 -10.38 26.12 -0.93
N LYS A 93 -10.83 25.01 -0.35
CA LYS A 93 -11.09 24.87 1.09
C LYS A 93 -10.01 24.08 1.82
N HIS A 94 -9.01 23.60 1.09
CA HIS A 94 -7.87 22.92 1.69
C HIS A 94 -6.84 23.91 2.18
N ASP A 95 -6.31 23.66 3.36
CA ASP A 95 -5.09 24.27 3.83
C ASP A 95 -3.87 23.55 3.26
N THR A 96 -2.72 24.21 3.24
CA THR A 96 -1.46 23.57 2.80
C THR A 96 -1.12 22.34 3.65
N ASP A 97 -1.48 22.39 4.93
CA ASP A 97 -1.22 21.31 5.88
C ASP A 97 -2.01 20.03 5.54
N ASP A 98 -3.22 20.14 4.98
CA ASP A 98 -3.97 18.97 4.48
C ASP A 98 -3.13 18.13 3.49
N PHE A 99 -2.36 18.81 2.61
CA PHE A 99 -1.47 18.15 1.65
C PHE A 99 -0.23 17.56 2.33
N LEU A 100 0.40 18.30 3.22
CA LEU A 100 1.60 17.86 3.93
C LEU A 100 1.30 16.67 4.84
N ASP A 101 0.24 16.73 5.62
CA ASP A 101 -0.18 15.66 6.53
C ASP A 101 -0.51 14.38 5.74
N SER A 102 -1.30 14.51 4.68
CA SER A 102 -1.64 13.37 3.84
C SER A 102 -0.41 12.77 3.15
N PHE A 103 0.55 13.60 2.71
CA PHE A 103 1.81 13.13 2.15
C PHE A 103 2.64 12.39 3.20
N GLN A 104 2.72 12.92 4.43
CA GLN A 104 3.49 12.32 5.52
C GLN A 104 3.00 10.92 5.90
N ILE A 105 1.69 10.68 5.90
CA ILE A 105 1.12 9.40 6.32
C ILE A 105 0.91 8.40 5.18
N ASN A 106 0.89 8.85 3.92
CA ASN A 106 0.59 7.98 2.78
C ASN A 106 1.78 7.77 1.83
N VAL A 107 2.59 8.81 1.64
CA VAL A 107 3.69 8.77 0.66
C VAL A 107 5.02 8.43 1.30
N LEU A 108 5.43 9.14 2.36
CA LEU A 108 6.72 8.91 3.00
C LEU A 108 6.89 7.48 3.53
N PRO A 109 5.92 6.88 4.25
CA PRO A 109 6.05 5.50 4.70
C PRO A 109 6.15 4.50 3.55
N THR A 110 5.39 4.73 2.48
CA THR A 110 5.48 3.90 1.27
C THR A 110 6.87 3.97 0.63
N ILE A 111 7.50 5.15 0.61
CA ILE A 111 8.89 5.32 0.17
C ILE A 111 9.84 4.53 1.06
N GLN A 112 9.76 4.69 2.38
CA GLN A 112 10.64 4.03 3.35
C GLN A 112 10.55 2.50 3.26
N VAL A 113 9.33 1.95 3.20
CA VAL A 113 9.11 0.51 3.05
C VAL A 113 9.65 0.01 1.72
N THR A 114 9.45 0.76 0.63
CA THR A 114 9.98 0.38 -0.70
C THR A 114 11.50 0.42 -0.74
N GLN A 115 12.12 1.46 -0.16
CA GLN A 115 13.59 1.54 -0.04
C GLN A 115 14.14 0.33 0.71
N LYS A 116 13.47 -0.07 1.80
CA LYS A 116 13.88 -1.23 2.60
C LYS A 116 13.75 -2.55 1.81
N ALA A 117 12.67 -2.74 1.08
CA ALA A 117 12.52 -3.91 0.21
C ALA A 117 13.57 -3.95 -0.90
N LEU A 118 13.90 -2.79 -1.50
CA LEU A 118 14.92 -2.66 -2.54
C LEU A 118 16.33 -3.04 -2.05
N GLU A 119 16.67 -2.84 -0.76
CA GLU A 119 17.94 -3.32 -0.20
C GLU A 119 18.07 -4.85 -0.34
N THR A 120 17.00 -5.58 -0.03
CA THR A 120 16.93 -7.05 -0.16
C THR A 120 16.90 -7.48 -1.62
N PHE A 121 16.04 -6.87 -2.44
CA PHE A 121 15.89 -7.20 -3.86
C PHE A 121 17.18 -7.01 -4.65
N ARG A 122 17.94 -5.93 -4.38
CA ARG A 122 19.24 -5.67 -5.03
C ARG A 122 20.28 -6.74 -4.69
N LYS A 123 20.34 -7.18 -3.43
CA LYS A 123 21.24 -8.26 -3.00
C LYS A 123 20.88 -9.58 -3.67
N LYS A 124 19.60 -9.89 -3.76
CA LYS A 124 19.06 -11.10 -4.42
C LYS A 124 19.14 -11.03 -5.95
N LYS A 125 19.31 -9.83 -6.52
CA LYS A 125 19.15 -9.55 -7.97
C LYS A 125 17.80 -10.03 -8.50
N SER A 126 16.75 -9.91 -7.70
CA SER A 126 15.38 -10.30 -8.02
C SER A 126 14.42 -9.64 -7.07
N GLY A 127 13.28 -9.16 -7.57
CA GLY A 127 12.21 -8.58 -6.74
C GLY A 127 11.06 -8.05 -7.58
N ARG A 128 9.91 -7.90 -6.94
CA ARG A 128 8.74 -7.30 -7.57
C ARG A 128 8.10 -6.28 -6.64
N ILE A 129 7.83 -5.10 -7.18
CA ILE A 129 7.07 -4.05 -6.50
C ILE A 129 5.75 -3.90 -7.24
N ILE A 130 4.64 -3.94 -6.51
CA ILE A 130 3.30 -3.66 -7.01
C ILE A 130 2.74 -2.51 -6.18
N THR A 131 2.35 -1.41 -6.82
CA THR A 131 1.79 -0.25 -6.14
C THR A 131 0.32 -0.10 -6.53
N ILE A 132 -0.56 -0.12 -5.52
CA ILE A 132 -1.99 0.10 -5.72
C ILE A 132 -2.23 1.60 -5.84
N LEU A 133 -2.69 2.01 -7.00
CA LEU A 133 -3.04 3.40 -7.36
C LEU A 133 -4.58 3.57 -7.40
N THR A 134 -5.08 4.26 -8.41
CA THR A 134 -6.51 4.54 -8.61
C THR A 134 -6.79 4.86 -10.08
N SER A 135 -7.98 4.53 -10.56
CA SER A 135 -8.49 4.94 -11.89
C SER A 135 -8.61 6.46 -12.04
N ALA A 136 -8.73 7.19 -10.92
CA ALA A 136 -8.72 8.66 -10.90
C ALA A 136 -7.45 9.29 -11.52
N LEU A 137 -6.38 8.52 -11.73
CA LEU A 137 -5.19 8.95 -12.47
C LEU A 137 -5.28 8.74 -13.99
N LEU A 138 -6.23 7.95 -14.44
CA LEU A 138 -6.43 7.63 -15.86
C LEU A 138 -7.46 8.57 -16.49
N ASN A 139 -8.39 9.05 -15.67
CA ASN A 139 -9.47 9.96 -16.03
C ASN A 139 -9.38 11.24 -15.19
N LEU A 140 -10.37 12.13 -15.32
CA LEU A 140 -10.51 13.28 -14.43
C LEU A 140 -10.87 12.77 -13.02
N PRO A 141 -10.14 13.19 -11.98
CA PRO A 141 -10.47 12.79 -10.62
C PRO A 141 -11.82 13.39 -10.20
N PRO A 142 -12.63 12.69 -9.40
CA PRO A 142 -13.86 13.22 -8.84
C PRO A 142 -13.61 14.48 -8.01
N VAL A 143 -14.66 15.29 -7.82
CA VAL A 143 -14.59 16.48 -6.95
C VAL A 143 -14.21 16.07 -5.52
N GLY A 144 -13.29 16.82 -4.93
CA GLY A 144 -12.77 16.55 -3.58
C GLY A 144 -11.57 15.60 -3.52
N TYR A 145 -11.14 15.01 -4.64
CA TYR A 145 -10.04 14.03 -4.68
C TYR A 145 -8.65 14.65 -4.86
N ALA A 146 -8.50 15.96 -4.76
CA ALA A 146 -7.25 16.66 -5.09
C ALA A 146 -6.04 16.12 -4.32
N VAL A 147 -6.14 16.00 -2.99
CA VAL A 147 -5.05 15.52 -2.13
C VAL A 147 -4.74 14.04 -2.41
N TYR A 148 -5.79 13.21 -2.49
CA TYR A 148 -5.67 11.78 -2.77
C TYR A 148 -5.02 11.52 -4.13
N ALA A 149 -5.56 12.15 -5.19
CA ALA A 149 -5.04 11.97 -6.55
C ALA A 149 -3.59 12.47 -6.68
N ALA A 150 -3.24 13.59 -6.04
CA ALA A 150 -1.86 14.10 -6.02
C ALA A 150 -0.89 13.09 -5.39
N ASN A 151 -1.23 12.51 -4.24
CA ASN A 151 -0.40 11.48 -3.59
C ASN A 151 -0.25 10.23 -4.46
N LYS A 152 -1.34 9.76 -5.07
CA LYS A 152 -1.29 8.60 -5.97
C LYS A 152 -0.49 8.89 -7.24
N ALA A 153 -0.58 10.10 -7.81
CA ALA A 153 0.24 10.53 -8.94
C ALA A 153 1.74 10.57 -8.58
N TYR A 154 2.07 11.06 -7.38
CA TYR A 154 3.44 11.04 -6.88
C TYR A 154 4.00 9.62 -6.80
N LEU A 155 3.24 8.69 -6.21
CA LEU A 155 3.63 7.28 -6.12
C LEU A 155 3.72 6.62 -7.51
N GLN A 156 2.85 6.98 -8.46
CA GLN A 156 2.93 6.49 -9.84
C GLN A 156 4.26 6.89 -10.48
N GLN A 157 4.67 8.14 -10.31
CA GLN A 157 5.92 8.60 -10.90
C GLN A 157 7.14 7.94 -10.25
N LEU A 158 7.11 7.71 -8.93
CA LEU A 158 8.16 6.93 -8.26
C LEU A 158 8.21 5.49 -8.77
N ALA A 159 7.06 4.83 -8.94
CA ALA A 159 7.01 3.47 -9.46
C ALA A 159 7.64 3.34 -10.85
N LYS A 160 7.44 4.34 -11.73
CA LYS A 160 8.11 4.44 -13.04
C LYS A 160 9.63 4.59 -12.88
N SER A 161 10.09 5.43 -11.94
CA SER A 161 11.51 5.60 -11.65
C SER A 161 12.13 4.30 -11.15
N TRP A 162 11.50 3.63 -10.19
CA TRP A 162 11.97 2.33 -9.68
C TRP A 162 12.07 1.29 -10.78
N SER A 163 11.08 1.21 -11.67
CA SER A 163 11.10 0.29 -12.82
C SER A 163 12.33 0.53 -13.71
N LYS A 164 12.70 1.78 -13.97
CA LYS A 164 13.84 2.13 -14.82
C LYS A 164 15.18 1.93 -14.12
N GLU A 165 15.30 2.37 -12.87
CA GLU A 165 16.56 2.35 -12.12
C GLU A 165 17.02 0.93 -11.76
N TYR A 166 16.05 0.05 -11.44
CA TYR A 166 16.36 -1.27 -10.87
C TYR A 166 16.23 -2.44 -11.85
N ILE A 167 15.90 -2.20 -13.11
CA ILE A 167 15.76 -3.27 -14.12
C ILE A 167 17.04 -4.11 -14.29
N LYS A 168 18.21 -3.49 -14.15
CA LYS A 168 19.50 -4.19 -14.20
C LYS A 168 19.72 -5.20 -13.07
N TYR A 169 18.91 -5.15 -12.02
CA TYR A 169 18.90 -6.11 -10.93
C TYR A 169 17.74 -7.11 -11.05
N HIS A 170 17.07 -7.19 -12.20
CA HIS A 170 15.89 -8.01 -12.42
C HIS A 170 14.74 -7.69 -11.44
N ILE A 171 14.64 -6.43 -11.04
CA ILE A 171 13.54 -5.92 -10.20
C ILE A 171 12.54 -5.24 -11.11
N THR A 172 11.26 -5.62 -10.97
CA THR A 172 10.14 -4.98 -11.68
C THR A 172 9.32 -4.12 -10.73
N SER A 173 8.79 -3.02 -11.24
CA SER A 173 7.85 -2.16 -10.52
C SER A 173 6.67 -1.88 -11.41
N ASN A 174 5.48 -2.29 -10.98
CA ASN A 174 4.23 -2.16 -11.71
C ASN A 174 3.17 -1.49 -10.83
N CYS A 175 2.17 -0.91 -11.49
CA CYS A 175 1.04 -0.26 -10.84
C CYS A 175 -0.26 -0.97 -11.23
N ILE A 176 -1.18 -1.04 -10.28
CA ILE A 176 -2.57 -1.44 -10.51
C ILE A 176 -3.43 -0.25 -10.13
N SER A 177 -4.30 0.17 -11.04
CA SER A 177 -5.21 1.30 -10.84
C SER A 177 -6.65 0.80 -10.78
N PRO A 178 -7.11 0.32 -9.61
CA PRO A 178 -8.49 -0.11 -9.46
C PRO A 178 -9.44 1.05 -9.70
N ASP A 179 -10.63 0.72 -10.15
CA ASP A 179 -11.77 1.63 -10.15
C ASP A 179 -12.48 1.60 -8.80
N PHE A 180 -13.65 2.20 -8.70
CA PHE A 180 -14.41 2.21 -7.47
C PHE A 180 -14.65 0.77 -6.99
N MET A 181 -14.39 0.56 -5.71
CA MET A 181 -14.63 -0.72 -5.03
C MET A 181 -15.31 -0.43 -3.70
N GLU A 182 -16.40 -1.15 -3.40
CA GLU A 182 -17.03 -1.10 -2.08
C GLU A 182 -16.08 -1.68 -1.02
N THR A 183 -15.45 -0.79 -0.28
CA THR A 183 -14.54 -1.13 0.82
C THR A 183 -14.74 -0.16 1.97
N SER A 184 -14.17 -0.44 3.13
CA SER A 184 -14.19 0.49 4.26
C SER A 184 -13.59 1.87 3.94
N LEU A 185 -12.75 1.97 2.92
CA LEU A 185 -12.16 3.23 2.46
C LEU A 185 -13.17 4.11 1.71
N THR A 186 -14.18 3.50 1.09
CA THR A 186 -15.15 4.18 0.21
C THR A 186 -16.55 4.26 0.82
N HIS A 187 -16.74 3.77 2.05
CA HIS A 187 -18.05 3.67 2.71
C HIS A 187 -18.72 5.03 2.98
N GLU A 188 -17.93 6.12 3.01
CA GLU A 188 -18.41 7.49 3.21
C GLU A 188 -18.42 8.32 1.91
N THR A 189 -18.27 7.66 0.76
CA THR A 189 -18.27 8.33 -0.54
C THR A 189 -19.71 8.62 -0.97
N ASP A 190 -20.01 9.85 -1.39
CA ASP A 190 -21.33 10.22 -1.89
C ASP A 190 -21.78 9.32 -3.05
N GLU A 191 -23.05 8.90 -3.02
CA GLU A 191 -23.65 8.02 -4.05
C GLU A 191 -23.53 8.58 -5.48
N CYS A 192 -23.42 9.90 -5.65
CA CYS A 192 -23.23 10.56 -6.94
C CYS A 192 -21.89 10.26 -7.64
N ILE A 193 -20.98 9.54 -7.00
CA ILE A 193 -19.67 9.18 -7.59
C ILE A 193 -19.68 7.75 -8.16
N VAL A 194 -20.74 6.99 -7.88
CA VAL A 194 -20.88 5.57 -8.23
C VAL A 194 -21.56 5.38 -9.59
N GLU A 195 -22.17 6.45 -10.16
CA GLU A 195 -22.75 6.48 -11.51
C GLU A 195 -21.71 6.99 -12.55
#